data_ae72a9b0297aae981e8b4671556f4f23
#
_entry.id   ae72a9b0297aae981e8b4671556f4f23
#
_cell.length_a   1.000
_cell.length_b   1.000
_cell.length_c   1.000
_cell.angle_alpha   90.00
_cell.angle_beta   90.00
_cell.angle_gamma   90.00
#
_symmetry.space_group_name_H-M   'P 1'
#
loop_
_entity.id
_entity.type
_entity.pdbx_description
1 polymer ?
#
loop_
_entity_poly.entity_id
_entity_poly.type
_entity_poly.pdbx_seq_one_letter_code
_entity_poly.pdbx_strand_id
1 'polypeptide(L)'
;MRADGDVNERPAPAGRRGLIAWCSFDWANSAFPTVIVTFVFAAYFAKAVAADEITGTSQWSFAVSISMLVTAVLSPLLGAVADHGGRRKPWVAAFTLLMIVSTALLWFAQPKATDVVWILFCFALANFAFETGTVFYNAMLPSIAPPPMIGRISGWGWGVGYVGGLACLGTALLLLIRPDPPLFGLDAGTAEPVRATALLVAAWMALFSLPFFLLTPDRPGSGLAAGEAMRRAVATLRQTVVNLRRYRQVALFLVAHMIYTDGLNTLFSVGGIYAAVTFGMDFDELLLFGIALNVTAGAGAFAFGWVDDAIGPRATVLIALAAIAALGAALLLVDSKALFWAFALPMGIFLGPAQSASRSLMARIAPPEAVTEMFGLFALSGKATAFMGPALFGWVTALSGSQRVGLSTIIVFLAIGAALLWPVQVPRSPGQG
;
A
#
# COMPACT_ATOMS: atom_id res chain seq x y z
N MET A 1 -1.03 12.81 48.27
CA MET A 1 -2.26 12.79 47.53
C MET A 1 -1.97 13.41 46.16
N ARG A 2 -1.41 12.63 45.22
CA ARG A 2 -1.23 13.05 43.83
C ARG A 2 -2.33 12.35 43.03
N ALA A 3 -3.14 13.16 42.34
CA ALA A 3 -4.26 12.73 41.53
C ALA A 3 -3.79 11.69 40.52
N ASP A 4 -4.47 10.54 40.47
CA ASP A 4 -4.43 9.59 39.37
C ASP A 4 -4.85 10.35 38.11
N GLY A 5 -3.84 10.72 37.32
CA GLY A 5 -4.07 11.26 36.00
C GLY A 5 -4.72 10.19 35.14
N ASP A 6 -5.88 10.50 34.66
CA ASP A 6 -6.73 9.68 33.79
C ASP A 6 -5.91 9.20 32.58
N VAL A 7 -5.49 7.95 32.58
CA VAL A 7 -4.64 7.31 31.56
C VAL A 7 -5.40 7.16 30.21
N ASN A 8 -6.64 7.67 30.14
CA ASN A 8 -7.57 7.46 29.03
C ASN A 8 -7.85 8.72 28.18
N GLU A 9 -7.17 9.84 28.42
CA GLU A 9 -7.33 11.00 27.54
C GLU A 9 -6.62 10.73 26.19
N ARG A 10 -7.41 10.64 25.12
CA ARG A 10 -6.87 10.65 23.77
C ARG A 10 -6.06 11.94 23.59
N PRO A 11 -4.82 11.87 23.09
CA PRO A 11 -4.06 13.09 22.80
C PRO A 11 -4.87 14.00 21.89
N ALA A 12 -4.76 15.31 22.11
CA ALA A 12 -5.45 16.29 21.27
C ALA A 12 -5.12 16.07 19.78
N PRO A 13 -6.12 16.13 18.90
CA PRO A 13 -5.89 15.96 17.47
C PRO A 13 -4.81 16.93 16.95
N ALA A 14 -4.09 16.49 15.93
CA ALA A 14 -3.07 17.33 15.30
C ALA A 14 -3.70 18.59 14.67
N GLY A 15 -3.02 19.73 14.81
CA GLY A 15 -3.41 20.94 14.08
C GLY A 15 -3.29 20.75 12.56
N ARG A 16 -3.88 21.68 11.77
CA ARG A 16 -3.91 21.59 10.29
C ARG A 16 -2.54 21.32 9.66
N ARG A 17 -1.46 21.96 10.18
CA ARG A 17 -0.09 21.74 9.72
C ARG A 17 0.39 20.30 9.94
N GLY A 18 0.07 19.71 11.09
CA GLY A 18 0.43 18.32 11.39
C GLY A 18 -0.32 17.32 10.51
N LEU A 19 -1.59 17.58 10.18
CA LEU A 19 -2.40 16.75 9.27
C LEU A 19 -1.88 16.81 7.83
N ILE A 20 -1.56 18.01 7.32
CA ILE A 20 -0.97 18.18 5.98
C ILE A 20 0.40 17.48 5.92
N ALA A 21 1.20 17.65 6.95
CA ALA A 21 2.51 17.01 7.05
C ALA A 21 2.41 15.47 7.12
N TRP A 22 1.38 14.93 7.75
CA TRP A 22 1.10 13.50 7.72
C TRP A 22 0.75 13.03 6.31
N CYS A 23 -0.15 13.72 5.60
CA CYS A 23 -0.48 13.39 4.21
C CYS A 23 0.74 13.52 3.26
N SER A 24 1.69 14.44 3.53
CA SER A 24 2.90 14.58 2.71
C SER A 24 3.83 13.37 2.79
N PHE A 25 3.70 12.54 3.83
CA PHE A 25 4.42 11.27 3.91
C PHE A 25 3.95 10.27 2.84
N ASP A 26 2.64 10.20 2.55
CA ASP A 26 2.11 9.38 1.45
C ASP A 26 2.66 9.86 0.07
N TRP A 27 2.81 11.19 -0.13
CA TRP A 27 3.49 11.75 -1.31
C TRP A 27 4.92 11.23 -1.45
N ALA A 28 5.69 11.24 -0.36
CA ALA A 28 7.07 10.78 -0.37
C ALA A 28 7.15 9.26 -0.59
N ASN A 29 6.35 8.52 0.15
CA ASN A 29 6.40 7.07 0.26
C ASN A 29 5.95 6.36 -1.03
N SER A 30 5.03 6.95 -1.79
CA SER A 30 4.49 6.36 -3.02
C SER A 30 5.48 6.36 -4.20
N ALA A 31 6.58 7.10 -4.11
CA ALA A 31 7.65 7.06 -5.13
C ALA A 31 8.29 5.66 -5.23
N PHE A 32 8.50 4.98 -4.11
CA PHE A 32 9.13 3.67 -4.09
C PHE A 32 8.32 2.59 -4.82
N PRO A 33 7.04 2.31 -4.47
CA PRO A 33 6.27 1.30 -5.19
C PRO A 33 6.06 1.67 -6.66
N THR A 34 5.93 2.95 -7.00
CA THR A 34 5.71 3.37 -8.38
C THR A 34 6.96 3.19 -9.24
N VAL A 35 8.10 3.75 -8.83
CA VAL A 35 9.31 3.79 -9.68
C VAL A 35 10.11 2.49 -9.56
N ILE A 36 10.31 2.00 -8.32
CA ILE A 36 11.19 0.83 -8.09
C ILE A 36 10.43 -0.48 -8.29
N VAL A 37 9.27 -0.64 -7.63
CA VAL A 37 8.58 -1.94 -7.62
C VAL A 37 7.84 -2.22 -8.93
N THR A 38 7.27 -1.17 -9.57
CA THR A 38 6.31 -1.38 -10.67
C THR A 38 6.85 -1.00 -12.04
N PHE A 39 7.26 0.26 -12.25
CA PHE A 39 7.40 0.77 -13.62
C PHE A 39 8.83 0.75 -14.19
N VAL A 40 9.86 1.07 -13.40
CA VAL A 40 11.19 1.33 -13.95
C VAL A 40 12.19 0.26 -13.54
N PHE A 41 12.47 0.13 -12.25
CA PHE A 41 13.58 -0.69 -11.79
C PHE A 41 13.31 -2.19 -11.93
N ALA A 42 12.08 -2.64 -11.74
CA ALA A 42 11.67 -4.03 -11.98
C ALA A 42 11.90 -4.46 -13.43
N ALA A 43 11.53 -3.58 -14.39
CA ALA A 43 11.74 -3.82 -15.81
C ALA A 43 13.24 -3.84 -16.15
N TYR A 44 14.03 -2.92 -15.59
CA TYR A 44 15.48 -2.92 -15.74
C TYR A 44 16.12 -4.21 -15.25
N PHE A 45 15.75 -4.65 -14.04
CA PHE A 45 16.28 -5.90 -13.50
C PHE A 45 15.99 -7.09 -14.40
N ALA A 46 14.73 -7.24 -14.86
CA ALA A 46 14.32 -8.36 -15.69
C ALA A 46 15.01 -8.36 -17.07
N LYS A 47 15.19 -7.17 -17.68
CA LYS A 47 15.69 -7.06 -19.07
C LYS A 47 17.18 -6.93 -19.18
N ALA A 48 17.86 -6.32 -18.21
CA ALA A 48 19.28 -5.94 -18.35
C ALA A 48 20.21 -6.62 -17.34
N VAL A 49 19.69 -7.15 -16.21
CA VAL A 49 20.52 -7.75 -15.16
C VAL A 49 20.39 -9.27 -15.10
N ALA A 50 19.16 -9.78 -15.15
CA ALA A 50 18.90 -11.22 -15.10
C ALA A 50 19.37 -11.93 -16.39
N ALA A 51 19.49 -13.25 -16.32
CA ALA A 51 19.91 -14.07 -17.45
C ALA A 51 18.94 -13.99 -18.65
N ASP A 52 17.65 -13.87 -18.36
CA ASP A 52 16.56 -13.67 -19.31
C ASP A 52 15.35 -13.05 -18.60
N GLU A 53 14.37 -12.52 -19.35
CA GLU A 53 13.22 -11.81 -18.80
C GLU A 53 12.32 -12.69 -17.93
N ILE A 54 12.19 -13.97 -18.21
CA ILE A 54 11.37 -14.92 -17.44
C ILE A 54 12.01 -15.19 -16.08
N THR A 55 13.30 -15.52 -16.10
CA THR A 55 14.10 -15.71 -14.89
C THR A 55 14.12 -14.46 -14.03
N GLY A 56 14.33 -13.28 -14.63
CA GLY A 56 14.36 -12.01 -13.93
C GLY A 56 13.02 -11.68 -13.28
N THR A 57 11.92 -11.85 -14.00
CA THR A 57 10.57 -11.64 -13.45
C THR A 57 10.29 -12.60 -12.28
N SER A 58 10.70 -13.86 -12.40
CA SER A 58 10.55 -14.86 -11.34
C SER A 58 11.36 -14.49 -10.10
N GLN A 59 12.64 -14.14 -10.25
CA GLN A 59 13.53 -13.74 -9.16
C GLN A 59 13.02 -12.48 -8.45
N TRP A 60 12.56 -11.46 -9.19
CA TRP A 60 11.97 -10.23 -8.65
C TRP A 60 10.71 -10.54 -7.84
N SER A 61 9.81 -11.35 -8.38
CA SER A 61 8.59 -11.77 -7.71
C SER A 61 8.88 -12.56 -6.43
N PHE A 62 9.93 -13.39 -6.43
CA PHE A 62 10.41 -14.09 -5.23
C PHE A 62 10.90 -13.12 -4.15
N ALA A 63 11.68 -12.10 -4.53
CA ALA A 63 12.16 -11.09 -3.59
C ALA A 63 11.01 -10.27 -2.99
N VAL A 64 10.01 -9.88 -3.80
CA VAL A 64 8.76 -9.28 -3.33
C VAL A 64 8.08 -10.19 -2.32
N SER A 65 7.88 -11.47 -2.67
CA SER A 65 7.17 -12.45 -1.82
C SER A 65 7.87 -12.69 -0.49
N ILE A 66 9.19 -12.83 -0.49
CA ILE A 66 9.98 -13.02 0.74
C ILE A 66 9.87 -11.77 1.62
N SER A 67 10.05 -10.57 1.07
CA SER A 67 9.93 -9.34 1.84
C SER A 67 8.54 -9.14 2.44
N MET A 68 7.48 -9.47 1.68
CA MET A 68 6.10 -9.42 2.16
C MET A 68 5.84 -10.45 3.25
N LEU A 69 6.37 -11.68 3.13
CA LEU A 69 6.24 -12.71 4.15
C LEU A 69 6.93 -12.30 5.46
N VAL A 70 8.15 -11.76 5.37
CA VAL A 70 8.86 -11.24 6.54
C VAL A 70 8.09 -10.10 7.20
N THR A 71 7.58 -9.16 6.39
CA THR A 71 6.70 -8.09 6.89
C THR A 71 5.46 -8.64 7.58
N ALA A 72 4.79 -9.60 6.97
CA ALA A 72 3.56 -10.20 7.49
C ALA A 72 3.77 -10.84 8.88
N VAL A 73 4.89 -11.53 9.05
CA VAL A 73 5.23 -12.18 10.33
C VAL A 73 5.68 -11.18 11.39
N LEU A 74 6.52 -10.21 11.00
CA LEU A 74 7.13 -9.28 11.96
C LEU A 74 6.23 -8.09 12.33
N SER A 75 5.37 -7.61 11.42
CA SER A 75 4.59 -6.39 11.65
C SER A 75 3.67 -6.44 12.87
N PRO A 76 2.91 -7.53 13.17
CA PRO A 76 2.11 -7.61 14.38
C PRO A 76 2.96 -7.56 15.65
N LEU A 77 4.11 -8.24 15.65
CA LEU A 77 5.02 -8.27 16.79
C LEU A 77 5.64 -6.90 17.03
N LEU A 78 6.21 -6.29 16.00
CA LEU A 78 6.80 -4.96 16.08
C LEU A 78 5.76 -3.91 16.43
N GLY A 79 4.52 -4.06 15.91
CA GLY A 79 3.37 -3.23 16.25
C GLY A 79 3.03 -3.28 17.73
N ALA A 80 2.95 -4.49 18.30
CA ALA A 80 2.71 -4.67 19.74
C ALA A 80 3.84 -4.06 20.59
N VAL A 81 5.10 -4.17 20.16
CA VAL A 81 6.23 -3.51 20.84
C VAL A 81 6.07 -1.99 20.83
N ALA A 82 5.68 -1.42 19.68
CA ALA A 82 5.48 0.02 19.56
C ALA A 82 4.29 0.52 20.39
N ASP A 83 3.20 -0.25 20.49
CA ASP A 83 2.06 0.12 21.34
C ASP A 83 2.44 0.18 22.81
N HIS A 84 3.29 -0.74 23.28
CA HIS A 84 3.84 -0.68 24.66
C HIS A 84 4.90 0.42 24.83
N GLY A 85 5.68 0.75 23.80
CA GLY A 85 6.65 1.84 23.81
C GLY A 85 6.05 3.25 23.76
N GLY A 86 4.84 3.37 23.22
CA GLY A 86 4.06 4.60 23.08
C GLY A 86 4.42 5.41 21.84
N ARG A 87 5.68 5.68 21.54
CA ARG A 87 6.12 6.48 20.39
C ARG A 87 6.13 5.66 19.10
N ARG A 88 5.58 6.22 18.01
CA ARG A 88 5.55 5.60 16.68
C ARG A 88 6.52 6.22 15.68
N LYS A 89 6.76 7.54 15.77
CA LYS A 89 7.69 8.23 14.85
C LYS A 89 9.09 7.64 14.81
N PRO A 90 9.71 7.22 15.91
CA PRO A 90 11.03 6.57 15.85
C PRO A 90 11.04 5.31 14.98
N TRP A 91 9.96 4.51 15.01
CA TRP A 91 9.81 3.34 14.15
C TRP A 91 9.66 3.72 12.68
N VAL A 92 8.79 4.71 12.39
CA VAL A 92 8.68 5.24 11.03
C VAL A 92 10.03 5.76 10.55
N ALA A 93 10.77 6.52 11.39
CA ALA A 93 12.08 7.05 11.03
C ALA A 93 13.11 5.96 10.72
N ALA A 94 13.18 4.92 11.56
CA ALA A 94 14.11 3.81 11.37
C ALA A 94 13.85 3.07 10.06
N PHE A 95 12.57 2.74 9.77
CA PHE A 95 12.21 2.06 8.53
C PHE A 95 12.32 2.99 7.30
N THR A 96 12.00 4.27 7.43
CA THR A 96 12.24 5.25 6.36
C THR A 96 13.73 5.36 6.02
N LEU A 97 14.60 5.45 7.03
CA LEU A 97 16.05 5.49 6.82
C LEU A 97 16.55 4.19 6.17
N LEU A 98 16.10 3.04 6.66
CA LEU A 98 16.46 1.74 6.08
C LEU A 98 16.02 1.65 4.61
N MET A 99 14.80 2.11 4.28
CA MET A 99 14.30 2.16 2.91
C MET A 99 15.15 3.08 2.03
N ILE A 100 15.45 4.30 2.50
CA ILE A 100 16.28 5.27 1.78
C ILE A 100 17.66 4.69 1.47
N VAL A 101 18.34 4.13 2.47
CA VAL A 101 19.68 3.57 2.30
C VAL A 101 19.64 2.37 1.35
N SER A 102 18.73 1.42 1.56
CA SER A 102 18.63 0.21 0.73
C SER A 102 18.25 0.55 -0.72
N THR A 103 17.41 1.57 -0.93
CA THR A 103 17.05 2.05 -2.27
C THR A 103 18.26 2.77 -2.91
N ALA A 104 18.96 3.61 -2.18
CA ALA A 104 20.16 4.29 -2.71
C ALA A 104 21.27 3.31 -3.12
N LEU A 105 21.42 2.19 -2.39
CA LEU A 105 22.38 1.14 -2.73
C LEU A 105 22.08 0.44 -4.07
N LEU A 106 20.85 0.54 -4.58
CA LEU A 106 20.51 0.07 -5.93
C LEU A 106 21.19 0.89 -7.04
N TRP A 107 21.76 2.06 -6.74
CA TRP A 107 22.65 2.77 -7.67
C TRP A 107 23.82 1.91 -8.15
N PHE A 108 24.33 1.03 -7.31
CA PHE A 108 25.44 0.13 -7.66
C PHE A 108 25.01 -1.11 -8.47
N ALA A 109 23.73 -1.23 -8.82
CA ALA A 109 23.16 -2.31 -9.61
C ALA A 109 23.63 -2.21 -11.08
N GLN A 110 24.75 -2.79 -11.43
CA GLN A 110 25.20 -2.84 -12.82
C GLN A 110 24.45 -3.90 -13.63
N PRO A 111 24.39 -3.80 -14.95
CA PRO A 111 23.76 -4.80 -15.83
C PRO A 111 24.67 -6.03 -15.96
N LYS A 112 24.89 -6.75 -14.86
CA LYS A 112 25.75 -7.92 -14.75
C LYS A 112 25.08 -9.00 -13.93
N ALA A 113 25.14 -10.25 -14.37
CA ALA A 113 24.56 -11.40 -13.65
C ALA A 113 25.16 -11.60 -12.24
N THR A 114 26.37 -11.13 -11.98
CA THR A 114 27.00 -11.16 -10.64
C THR A 114 26.28 -10.31 -9.61
N ASP A 115 25.54 -9.28 -10.05
CA ASP A 115 24.90 -8.31 -9.18
C ASP A 115 23.47 -8.72 -8.77
N VAL A 116 22.93 -9.80 -9.39
CA VAL A 116 21.55 -10.27 -9.14
C VAL A 116 21.25 -10.42 -7.65
N VAL A 117 22.10 -11.15 -6.90
CA VAL A 117 21.87 -11.40 -5.47
C VAL A 117 21.90 -10.12 -4.66
N TRP A 118 22.86 -9.23 -4.95
CA TRP A 118 22.98 -7.93 -4.31
C TRP A 118 21.74 -7.07 -4.53
N ILE A 119 21.29 -6.97 -5.78
CA ILE A 119 20.12 -6.17 -6.17
C ILE A 119 18.87 -6.69 -5.47
N LEU A 120 18.63 -8.00 -5.52
CA LEU A 120 17.46 -8.62 -4.88
C LEU A 120 17.48 -8.45 -3.37
N PHE A 121 18.65 -8.53 -2.73
CA PHE A 121 18.81 -8.29 -1.31
C PHE A 121 18.47 -6.83 -0.94
N CYS A 122 19.08 -5.86 -1.62
CA CYS A 122 18.81 -4.43 -1.38
C CYS A 122 17.33 -4.09 -1.64
N PHE A 123 16.76 -4.62 -2.72
CA PHE A 123 15.35 -4.45 -3.05
C PHE A 123 14.43 -5.07 -1.98
N ALA A 124 14.66 -6.33 -1.58
CA ALA A 124 13.86 -6.98 -0.57
C ALA A 124 13.91 -6.25 0.78
N LEU A 125 15.08 -5.73 1.15
CA LEU A 125 15.26 -4.96 2.36
C LEU A 125 14.54 -3.59 2.29
N ALA A 126 14.62 -2.92 1.14
CA ALA A 126 13.89 -1.66 0.90
C ALA A 126 12.36 -1.89 0.95
N ASN A 127 11.88 -2.96 0.30
CA ASN A 127 10.46 -3.30 0.27
C ASN A 127 9.93 -3.71 1.66
N PHE A 128 10.71 -4.48 2.41
CA PHE A 128 10.40 -4.80 3.81
C PHE A 128 10.30 -3.53 4.67
N ALA A 129 11.25 -2.61 4.49
CA ALA A 129 11.26 -1.35 5.23
C ALA A 129 10.07 -0.45 4.85
N PHE A 130 9.76 -0.32 3.57
CA PHE A 130 8.58 0.39 3.06
C PHE A 130 7.29 -0.14 3.69
N GLU A 131 7.07 -1.42 3.61
CA GLU A 131 5.86 -2.07 4.06
C GLU A 131 5.69 -2.00 5.59
N THR A 132 6.77 -2.27 6.32
CA THR A 132 6.75 -2.22 7.79
C THR A 132 6.62 -0.78 8.29
N GLY A 133 7.33 0.17 7.68
CA GLY A 133 7.20 1.60 7.99
C GLY A 133 5.76 2.11 7.81
N THR A 134 5.08 1.65 6.76
CA THR A 134 3.68 1.98 6.46
C THR A 134 2.73 1.50 7.57
N VAL A 135 3.00 0.39 8.26
CA VAL A 135 2.20 -0.07 9.41
C VAL A 135 2.19 0.97 10.52
N PHE A 136 3.37 1.45 10.92
CA PHE A 136 3.50 2.45 11.99
C PHE A 136 2.92 3.81 11.58
N TYR A 137 3.14 4.21 10.34
CA TYR A 137 2.56 5.42 9.77
C TYR A 137 1.03 5.37 9.80
N ASN A 138 0.42 4.30 9.30
CA ASN A 138 -1.04 4.13 9.30
C ASN A 138 -1.61 4.09 10.72
N ALA A 139 -0.90 3.47 11.67
CA ALA A 139 -1.31 3.40 13.07
C ALA A 139 -1.36 4.78 13.76
N MET A 140 -0.70 5.81 13.20
CA MET A 140 -0.81 7.18 13.73
C MET A 140 -2.17 7.82 13.43
N LEU A 141 -2.86 7.42 12.36
CA LEU A 141 -4.09 8.05 11.89
C LEU A 141 -5.16 8.25 12.99
N PRO A 142 -5.54 7.26 13.80
CA PRO A 142 -6.58 7.46 14.84
C PRO A 142 -6.13 8.37 15.99
N SER A 143 -4.84 8.66 16.14
CA SER A 143 -4.32 9.55 17.19
C SER A 143 -4.15 10.99 16.72
N ILE A 144 -3.99 11.23 15.42
CA ILE A 144 -3.75 12.56 14.86
C ILE A 144 -5.01 13.18 14.24
N ALA A 145 -5.87 12.36 13.62
CA ALA A 145 -7.07 12.84 12.94
C ALA A 145 -8.23 13.05 13.93
N PRO A 146 -8.97 14.15 13.83
CA PRO A 146 -10.26 14.28 14.52
C PRO A 146 -11.19 13.13 14.11
N PRO A 147 -11.94 12.51 15.03
CA PRO A 147 -12.81 11.37 14.72
C PRO A 147 -13.76 11.58 13.52
N PRO A 148 -14.39 12.75 13.31
CA PRO A 148 -15.26 12.99 12.15
C PRO A 148 -14.49 13.22 10.84
N MET A 149 -13.16 13.28 10.84
CA MET A 149 -12.32 13.56 9.67
C MET A 149 -11.37 12.39 9.29
N ILE A 150 -11.46 11.26 9.95
CA ILE A 150 -10.57 10.11 9.70
C ILE A 150 -10.65 9.66 8.23
N GLY A 151 -11.85 9.61 7.65
CA GLY A 151 -12.07 9.27 6.24
C GLY A 151 -11.37 10.25 5.30
N ARG A 152 -11.59 11.57 5.51
CA ARG A 152 -10.94 12.62 4.70
C ARG A 152 -9.43 12.57 4.78
N ILE A 153 -8.87 12.47 5.99
CA ILE A 153 -7.41 12.44 6.16
C ILE A 153 -6.83 11.17 5.52
N SER A 154 -7.49 10.03 5.65
CA SER A 154 -7.09 8.80 4.96
C SER A 154 -7.17 8.96 3.44
N GLY A 155 -8.28 9.45 2.91
CA GLY A 155 -8.48 9.66 1.47
C GLY A 155 -7.50 10.68 0.88
N TRP A 156 -7.25 11.79 1.57
CA TRP A 156 -6.28 12.81 1.13
C TRP A 156 -4.86 12.27 1.13
N GLY A 157 -4.45 11.50 2.15
CA GLY A 157 -3.13 10.86 2.16
C GLY A 157 -2.97 9.96 0.92
N TRP A 158 -3.91 9.06 0.67
CA TRP A 158 -3.87 8.19 -0.51
C TRP A 158 -3.88 8.97 -1.83
N GLY A 159 -4.77 9.98 -1.96
CA GLY A 159 -4.85 10.81 -3.15
C GLY A 159 -3.55 11.56 -3.43
N VAL A 160 -2.96 12.18 -2.40
CA VAL A 160 -1.66 12.86 -2.49
C VAL A 160 -0.54 11.85 -2.81
N GLY A 161 -0.61 10.64 -2.27
CA GLY A 161 0.32 9.56 -2.57
C GLY A 161 0.33 9.18 -4.06
N TYR A 162 -0.85 8.97 -4.65
CA TYR A 162 -0.95 8.68 -6.09
C TYR A 162 -0.29 9.78 -6.94
N VAL A 163 -0.55 11.06 -6.61
CA VAL A 163 0.07 12.19 -7.33
C VAL A 163 1.58 12.22 -7.10
N GLY A 164 2.05 11.95 -5.86
CA GLY A 164 3.47 11.92 -5.52
C GLY A 164 4.24 10.83 -6.26
N GLY A 165 3.66 9.64 -6.35
CA GLY A 165 4.24 8.53 -7.13
C GLY A 165 4.36 8.86 -8.62
N LEU A 166 3.29 9.40 -9.22
CA LEU A 166 3.31 9.85 -10.62
C LEU A 166 4.25 11.03 -10.86
N ALA A 167 4.34 11.96 -9.93
CA ALA A 167 5.27 13.09 -10.05
C ALA A 167 6.73 12.61 -10.02
N CYS A 168 7.07 11.68 -9.14
CA CYS A 168 8.40 11.08 -9.10
C CYS A 168 8.69 10.27 -10.37
N LEU A 169 7.75 9.47 -10.86
CA LEU A 169 7.87 8.74 -12.13
C LEU A 169 8.06 9.69 -13.30
N GLY A 170 7.25 10.75 -13.38
CA GLY A 170 7.40 11.78 -14.42
C GLY A 170 8.77 12.45 -14.38
N THR A 171 9.26 12.78 -13.18
CA THR A 171 10.61 13.33 -12.99
C THR A 171 11.68 12.34 -13.45
N ALA A 172 11.56 11.06 -13.11
CA ALA A 172 12.48 10.01 -13.55
C ALA A 172 12.49 9.89 -15.09
N LEU A 173 11.32 9.87 -15.71
CA LEU A 173 11.20 9.75 -17.17
C LEU A 173 11.76 10.98 -17.89
N LEU A 174 11.43 12.20 -17.45
CA LEU A 174 11.79 13.42 -18.13
C LEU A 174 13.25 13.84 -17.92
N LEU A 175 13.83 13.56 -16.74
CA LEU A 175 15.19 14.03 -16.42
C LEU A 175 16.25 12.93 -16.53
N LEU A 176 15.89 11.65 -16.40
CA LEU A 176 16.86 10.57 -16.35
C LEU A 176 16.76 9.62 -17.54
N ILE A 177 15.56 9.18 -17.93
CA ILE A 177 15.40 8.07 -18.86
C ILE A 177 15.28 8.53 -20.32
N ARG A 178 14.49 9.58 -20.62
CA ARG A 178 14.19 10.02 -21.98
C ARG A 178 15.24 10.92 -22.65
N PRO A 179 16.04 11.72 -21.92
CA PRO A 179 17.00 12.59 -22.57
C PRO A 179 18.06 11.81 -23.37
N ASP A 180 18.28 12.24 -24.62
CA ASP A 180 19.34 11.72 -25.52
C ASP A 180 20.09 12.92 -26.10
N PRO A 181 21.36 13.16 -25.72
CA PRO A 181 22.16 12.38 -24.77
C PRO A 181 21.68 12.48 -23.33
N PRO A 182 22.01 11.47 -22.48
CA PRO A 182 21.65 11.49 -21.07
C PRO A 182 22.11 12.74 -20.33
N LEU A 183 21.24 13.32 -19.48
CA LEU A 183 21.61 14.47 -18.65
C LEU A 183 22.61 14.07 -17.56
N PHE A 184 23.24 15.07 -16.97
CA PHE A 184 24.19 14.92 -15.84
C PHE A 184 25.46 14.09 -16.16
N GLY A 185 25.75 13.83 -17.44
CA GLY A 185 26.90 13.03 -17.86
C GLY A 185 26.77 11.54 -17.53
N LEU A 186 25.57 11.05 -17.37
CA LEU A 186 25.29 9.63 -17.09
C LEU A 186 25.61 8.74 -18.31
N ASP A 187 26.23 7.59 -18.06
CA ASP A 187 26.58 6.62 -19.09
C ASP A 187 25.40 5.68 -19.41
N ALA A 188 24.85 5.81 -20.61
CA ALA A 188 23.80 4.91 -21.09
C ALA A 188 24.29 3.46 -21.24
N GLY A 189 25.58 3.25 -21.56
CA GLY A 189 26.16 1.92 -21.77
C GLY A 189 26.18 1.06 -20.49
N THR A 190 26.22 1.69 -19.35
CA THR A 190 26.16 1.02 -18.02
C THR A 190 24.79 1.19 -17.34
N ALA A 191 23.78 1.64 -18.09
CA ALA A 191 22.40 1.88 -17.61
C ALA A 191 22.31 2.89 -16.43
N GLU A 192 23.26 3.83 -16.33
CA GLU A 192 23.25 4.83 -15.26
C GLU A 192 21.98 5.68 -15.22
N PRO A 193 21.35 6.08 -16.34
CA PRO A 193 20.09 6.81 -16.30
C PRO A 193 18.99 6.08 -15.54
N VAL A 194 18.88 4.76 -15.72
CA VAL A 194 17.89 3.94 -14.99
C VAL A 194 18.30 3.74 -13.53
N ARG A 195 19.57 3.45 -13.28
CA ARG A 195 20.11 3.28 -11.90
C ARG A 195 19.97 4.55 -11.08
N ALA A 196 20.12 5.74 -11.70
CA ALA A 196 19.91 7.04 -11.06
C ALA A 196 18.48 7.25 -10.55
N THR A 197 17.49 6.51 -11.10
CA THR A 197 16.12 6.56 -10.56
C THR A 197 16.03 6.07 -9.11
N ALA A 198 16.90 5.15 -8.70
CA ALA A 198 16.99 4.71 -7.30
C ALA A 198 17.49 5.84 -6.37
N LEU A 199 18.48 6.63 -6.82
CA LEU A 199 18.93 7.82 -6.07
C LEU A 199 17.85 8.91 -6.04
N LEU A 200 17.12 9.11 -7.14
CA LEU A 200 15.99 10.03 -7.18
C LEU A 200 14.93 9.63 -6.15
N VAL A 201 14.53 8.37 -6.10
CA VAL A 201 13.52 7.87 -5.14
C VAL A 201 14.02 8.01 -3.71
N ALA A 202 15.27 7.69 -3.43
CA ALA A 202 15.88 7.86 -2.10
C ALA A 202 15.89 9.33 -1.67
N ALA A 203 16.31 10.25 -2.56
CA ALA A 203 16.29 11.69 -2.32
C ALA A 203 14.86 12.24 -2.17
N TRP A 204 13.91 11.77 -3.00
CA TRP A 204 12.50 12.13 -2.93
C TRP A 204 11.92 11.77 -1.56
N MET A 205 12.16 10.54 -1.11
CA MET A 205 11.71 10.09 0.20
C MET A 205 12.37 10.88 1.32
N ALA A 206 13.69 11.12 1.27
CA ALA A 206 14.41 11.89 2.27
C ALA A 206 13.86 13.32 2.39
N LEU A 207 13.64 14.00 1.25
CA LEU A 207 13.21 15.40 1.23
C LEU A 207 11.74 15.55 1.65
N PHE A 208 10.84 14.80 1.01
CA PHE A 208 9.40 15.00 1.18
C PHE A 208 8.82 14.33 2.44
N SER A 209 9.57 13.46 3.13
CA SER A 209 9.19 12.96 4.46
C SER A 209 9.53 13.92 5.60
N LEU A 210 10.41 14.91 5.38
CA LEU A 210 10.82 15.86 6.44
C LEU A 210 9.64 16.57 7.12
N PRO A 211 8.63 17.10 6.40
CA PRO A 211 7.50 17.76 7.05
C PRO A 211 6.78 16.85 8.05
N PHE A 212 6.63 15.56 7.73
CA PHE A 212 6.05 14.57 8.64
C PHE A 212 6.85 14.48 9.94
N PHE A 213 8.17 14.31 9.85
CA PHE A 213 9.02 14.20 11.04
C PHE A 213 9.10 15.49 11.87
N LEU A 214 8.96 16.64 11.25
CA LEU A 214 9.06 17.93 11.94
C LEU A 214 7.73 18.39 12.55
N LEU A 215 6.61 18.18 11.86
CA LEU A 215 5.34 18.85 12.17
C LEU A 215 4.23 17.91 12.66
N THR A 216 4.28 16.61 12.34
CA THR A 216 3.27 15.66 12.83
C THR A 216 3.56 15.32 14.30
N PRO A 217 2.59 15.45 15.21
CA PRO A 217 2.77 15.06 16.61
C PRO A 217 2.90 13.54 16.76
N ASP A 218 3.55 13.09 17.82
CA ASP A 218 3.65 11.69 18.22
C ASP A 218 3.04 11.50 19.62
N ARG A 219 2.76 10.28 19.99
CA ARG A 219 2.33 9.92 21.35
C ARG A 219 3.50 10.07 22.33
N PRO A 220 3.23 10.34 23.61
CA PRO A 220 4.25 10.30 24.65
C PRO A 220 4.83 8.89 24.77
N GLY A 221 6.12 8.79 25.10
CA GLY A 221 6.75 7.51 25.40
C GLY A 221 6.28 6.93 26.72
N SER A 222 6.17 5.62 26.81
CA SER A 222 5.74 4.91 28.03
C SER A 222 6.84 4.88 29.11
N GLY A 223 8.07 5.18 28.76
CA GLY A 223 9.24 5.04 29.67
C GLY A 223 9.69 3.60 29.92
N LEU A 224 9.04 2.60 29.30
CA LEU A 224 9.43 1.20 29.44
C LEU A 224 10.75 0.91 28.72
N ALA A 225 11.59 0.08 29.34
CA ALA A 225 12.79 -0.43 28.70
C ALA A 225 12.38 -1.34 27.50
N ALA A 226 13.19 -1.34 26.42
CA ALA A 226 12.90 -2.08 25.19
C ALA A 226 12.65 -3.59 25.44
N GLY A 227 13.43 -4.22 26.32
CA GLY A 227 13.25 -5.64 26.67
C GLY A 227 11.92 -5.93 27.39
N GLU A 228 11.47 -5.01 28.25
CA GLU A 228 10.17 -5.14 28.93
C GLU A 228 9.02 -4.92 27.94
N ALA A 229 9.12 -3.93 27.04
CA ALA A 229 8.16 -3.71 25.97
C ALA A 229 8.03 -4.95 25.07
N MET A 230 9.15 -5.57 24.70
CA MET A 230 9.17 -6.80 23.90
C MET A 230 8.49 -7.97 24.64
N ARG A 231 8.80 -8.19 25.92
CA ARG A 231 8.18 -9.26 26.71
C ARG A 231 6.68 -9.08 26.81
N ARG A 232 6.21 -7.86 27.08
CA ARG A 232 4.78 -7.53 27.13
C ARG A 232 4.12 -7.69 25.79
N ALA A 233 4.77 -7.28 24.69
CA ALA A 233 4.27 -7.42 23.33
C ALA A 233 3.97 -8.89 22.97
N VAL A 234 4.90 -9.80 23.25
CA VAL A 234 4.71 -11.24 23.01
C VAL A 234 3.52 -11.78 23.81
N ALA A 235 3.40 -11.37 25.08
CA ALA A 235 2.27 -11.78 25.92
C ALA A 235 0.94 -11.23 25.38
N THR A 236 0.91 -9.95 24.97
CA THR A 236 -0.29 -9.31 24.39
C THR A 236 -0.68 -9.98 23.07
N LEU A 237 0.24 -10.19 22.15
CA LEU A 237 -0.04 -10.85 20.87
C LEU A 237 -0.62 -12.26 21.07
N ARG A 238 -0.06 -13.03 22.00
CA ARG A 238 -0.62 -14.32 22.40
C ARG A 238 -2.05 -14.20 22.93
N GLN A 239 -2.31 -13.19 23.77
CA GLN A 239 -3.65 -12.94 24.31
C GLN A 239 -4.64 -12.51 23.23
N THR A 240 -4.21 -11.69 22.27
CA THR A 240 -5.02 -11.28 21.11
C THR A 240 -5.46 -12.49 20.29
N VAL A 241 -4.54 -13.42 20.02
CA VAL A 241 -4.84 -14.65 19.27
C VAL A 241 -5.77 -15.57 20.06
N VAL A 242 -5.54 -15.75 21.37
CA VAL A 242 -6.38 -16.60 22.24
C VAL A 242 -7.78 -15.98 22.44
N ASN A 243 -7.87 -14.66 22.53
CA ASN A 243 -9.11 -13.94 22.78
C ASN A 243 -9.72 -13.30 21.53
N LEU A 244 -9.57 -13.92 20.36
CA LEU A 244 -10.12 -13.44 19.06
C LEU A 244 -11.62 -13.07 19.14
N ARG A 245 -12.38 -13.73 20.03
CA ARG A 245 -13.81 -13.41 20.26
C ARG A 245 -14.01 -11.98 20.77
N ARG A 246 -13.09 -11.43 21.55
CA ARG A 246 -13.14 -10.03 22.04
C ARG A 246 -12.99 -9.03 20.90
N TYR A 247 -12.22 -9.39 19.87
CA TYR A 247 -11.93 -8.57 18.70
C TYR A 247 -12.71 -9.03 17.45
N ARG A 248 -13.90 -9.62 17.65
CA ARG A 248 -14.70 -10.21 16.57
C ARG A 248 -14.89 -9.27 15.37
N GLN A 249 -15.15 -7.97 15.60
CA GLN A 249 -15.34 -7.02 14.52
C GLN A 249 -14.05 -6.81 13.70
N VAL A 250 -12.91 -6.72 14.37
CA VAL A 250 -11.59 -6.63 13.72
C VAL A 250 -11.32 -7.93 12.95
N ALA A 251 -11.52 -9.10 13.55
CA ALA A 251 -11.29 -10.38 12.90
C ALA A 251 -12.16 -10.57 11.65
N LEU A 252 -13.45 -10.23 11.72
CA LEU A 252 -14.35 -10.27 10.55
C LEU A 252 -13.87 -9.32 9.44
N PHE A 253 -13.46 -8.10 9.82
CA PHE A 253 -12.93 -7.15 8.86
C PHE A 253 -11.63 -7.65 8.23
N LEU A 254 -10.68 -8.19 9.01
CA LEU A 254 -9.41 -8.71 8.49
C LEU A 254 -9.62 -9.87 7.50
N VAL A 255 -10.57 -10.77 7.78
CA VAL A 255 -10.91 -11.86 6.85
C VAL A 255 -11.57 -11.31 5.57
N ALA A 256 -12.50 -10.37 5.69
CA ALA A 256 -13.08 -9.71 4.53
C ALA A 256 -12.00 -8.97 3.70
N HIS A 257 -11.13 -8.20 4.39
CA HIS A 257 -10.02 -7.46 3.80
C HIS A 257 -9.07 -8.39 3.04
N MET A 258 -8.70 -9.50 3.63
CA MET A 258 -7.84 -10.51 3.00
C MET A 258 -8.40 -10.95 1.65
N ILE A 259 -9.69 -11.25 1.58
CA ILE A 259 -10.33 -11.77 0.36
C ILE A 259 -10.50 -10.69 -0.70
N TYR A 260 -11.09 -9.54 -0.38
CA TYR A 260 -11.28 -8.54 -1.43
C TYR A 260 -9.98 -7.87 -1.88
N THR A 261 -8.98 -7.75 -0.98
CA THR A 261 -7.67 -7.21 -1.35
C THR A 261 -6.92 -8.15 -2.28
N ASP A 262 -7.08 -9.47 -2.13
CA ASP A 262 -6.54 -10.46 -3.07
C ASP A 262 -7.17 -10.27 -4.48
N GLY A 263 -8.48 -10.04 -4.55
CA GLY A 263 -9.16 -9.66 -5.79
C GLY A 263 -8.62 -8.36 -6.40
N LEU A 264 -8.41 -7.30 -5.56
CA LEU A 264 -7.84 -6.03 -6.03
C LEU A 264 -6.39 -6.20 -6.52
N ASN A 265 -5.55 -6.92 -5.79
CA ASN A 265 -4.17 -7.19 -6.18
C ASN A 265 -4.10 -7.99 -7.49
N THR A 266 -5.01 -8.95 -7.67
CA THR A 266 -5.14 -9.72 -8.91
C THR A 266 -5.51 -8.81 -10.08
N LEU A 267 -6.47 -7.89 -9.88
CA LEU A 267 -6.86 -6.92 -10.89
C LEU A 267 -5.67 -6.08 -11.36
N PHE A 268 -4.85 -5.58 -10.43
CA PHE A 268 -3.64 -4.83 -10.75
C PHE A 268 -2.60 -5.70 -11.48
N SER A 269 -2.44 -6.95 -11.09
CA SER A 269 -1.43 -7.85 -11.68
C SER A 269 -1.79 -8.28 -13.09
N VAL A 270 -3.07 -8.60 -13.36
CA VAL A 270 -3.49 -9.20 -14.62
C VAL A 270 -4.22 -8.24 -15.57
N GLY A 271 -4.66 -7.08 -15.06
CA GLY A 271 -5.42 -6.11 -15.87
C GLY A 271 -4.64 -5.60 -17.08
N GLY A 272 -3.34 -5.34 -16.92
CA GLY A 272 -2.47 -4.95 -18.04
C GLY A 272 -2.28 -6.08 -19.06
N ILE A 273 -2.12 -7.32 -18.59
CA ILE A 273 -2.00 -8.50 -19.46
C ILE A 273 -3.29 -8.69 -20.28
N TYR A 274 -4.44 -8.56 -19.62
CA TYR A 274 -5.73 -8.64 -20.30
C TYR A 274 -5.91 -7.54 -21.34
N ALA A 275 -5.53 -6.31 -21.01
CA ALA A 275 -5.58 -5.19 -21.96
C ALA A 275 -4.67 -5.40 -23.19
N ALA A 276 -3.47 -5.90 -22.97
CA ALA A 276 -2.54 -6.23 -24.05
C ALA A 276 -3.05 -7.35 -24.97
N VAL A 277 -3.44 -8.48 -24.36
CA VAL A 277 -3.79 -9.70 -25.12
C VAL A 277 -5.17 -9.60 -25.76
N THR A 278 -6.17 -9.06 -25.04
CA THR A 278 -7.56 -9.04 -25.54
C THR A 278 -7.85 -7.84 -26.46
N PHE A 279 -7.23 -6.68 -26.17
CA PHE A 279 -7.49 -5.44 -26.93
C PHE A 279 -6.31 -4.99 -27.79
N GLY A 280 -5.20 -5.75 -27.82
CA GLY A 280 -4.02 -5.43 -28.62
C GLY A 280 -3.39 -4.10 -28.24
N MET A 281 -3.38 -3.75 -26.95
CA MET A 281 -2.71 -2.53 -26.47
C MET A 281 -1.20 -2.72 -26.51
N ASP A 282 -0.49 -1.77 -27.12
CA ASP A 282 0.95 -1.71 -27.11
C ASP A 282 1.50 -1.20 -25.77
N PHE A 283 2.83 -1.18 -25.65
CA PHE A 283 3.49 -0.77 -24.41
C PHE A 283 3.16 0.68 -24.01
N ASP A 284 3.10 1.59 -24.98
CA ASP A 284 2.83 3.02 -24.70
C ASP A 284 1.37 3.21 -24.26
N GLU A 285 0.44 2.50 -24.89
CA GLU A 285 -0.97 2.49 -24.49
C GLU A 285 -1.15 1.90 -23.07
N LEU A 286 -0.44 0.82 -22.73
CA LEU A 286 -0.48 0.23 -21.39
C LEU A 286 0.10 1.17 -20.32
N LEU A 287 1.19 1.86 -20.65
CA LEU A 287 1.78 2.86 -19.75
C LEU A 287 0.82 4.02 -19.51
N LEU A 288 0.22 4.55 -20.59
CA LEU A 288 -0.80 5.60 -20.49
C LEU A 288 -2.02 5.14 -19.67
N PHE A 289 -2.46 3.91 -19.90
CA PHE A 289 -3.55 3.29 -19.14
C PHE A 289 -3.23 3.21 -17.64
N GLY A 290 -2.03 2.72 -17.29
CA GLY A 290 -1.57 2.66 -15.91
C GLY A 290 -1.52 4.04 -15.23
N ILE A 291 -1.02 5.06 -15.95
CA ILE A 291 -1.01 6.45 -15.46
C ILE A 291 -2.44 6.96 -15.25
N ALA A 292 -3.33 6.77 -16.23
CA ALA A 292 -4.71 7.22 -16.15
C ALA A 292 -5.49 6.54 -15.02
N LEU A 293 -5.27 5.24 -14.79
CA LEU A 293 -5.82 4.52 -13.63
C LEU A 293 -5.32 5.10 -12.30
N ASN A 294 -4.05 5.43 -12.18
CA ASN A 294 -3.51 6.05 -10.96
C ASN A 294 -4.10 7.44 -10.73
N VAL A 295 -4.30 8.25 -11.79
CA VAL A 295 -4.95 9.57 -11.70
C VAL A 295 -6.39 9.42 -11.21
N THR A 296 -7.18 8.52 -11.80
CA THR A 296 -8.58 8.31 -11.40
C THR A 296 -8.67 7.72 -9.99
N ALA A 297 -7.78 6.80 -9.61
CA ALA A 297 -7.72 6.24 -8.25
C ALA A 297 -7.36 7.30 -7.21
N GLY A 298 -6.42 8.19 -7.51
CA GLY A 298 -6.06 9.31 -6.65
C GLY A 298 -7.21 10.30 -6.46
N ALA A 299 -7.88 10.70 -7.56
CA ALA A 299 -9.05 11.55 -7.53
C ALA A 299 -10.20 10.91 -6.73
N GLY A 300 -10.44 9.60 -6.94
CA GLY A 300 -11.42 8.83 -6.19
C GLY A 300 -11.11 8.77 -4.70
N ALA A 301 -9.88 8.44 -4.33
CA ALA A 301 -9.45 8.40 -2.92
C ALA A 301 -9.68 9.75 -2.23
N PHE A 302 -9.29 10.84 -2.90
CA PHE A 302 -9.46 12.20 -2.40
C PHE A 302 -10.95 12.55 -2.21
N ALA A 303 -11.78 12.35 -3.23
CA ALA A 303 -13.20 12.71 -3.22
C ALA A 303 -14.00 11.86 -2.22
N PHE A 304 -13.77 10.55 -2.19
CA PHE A 304 -14.49 9.63 -1.32
C PHE A 304 -14.10 9.74 0.17
N GLY A 305 -13.07 10.50 0.51
CA GLY A 305 -12.78 10.84 1.89
C GLY A 305 -13.95 11.55 2.60
N TRP A 306 -14.67 12.42 1.89
CA TRP A 306 -15.91 13.04 2.41
C TRP A 306 -17.08 12.05 2.50
N VAL A 307 -17.17 11.14 1.54
CA VAL A 307 -18.19 10.08 1.55
C VAL A 307 -17.96 9.14 2.75
N ASP A 308 -16.72 8.74 3.00
CA ASP A 308 -16.33 7.94 4.17
C ASP A 308 -16.75 8.61 5.49
N ASP A 309 -16.49 9.92 5.64
CA ASP A 309 -16.89 10.64 6.85
C ASP A 309 -18.43 10.78 6.98
N ALA A 310 -19.17 10.84 5.86
CA ALA A 310 -20.62 11.05 5.85
C ALA A 310 -21.40 9.74 6.11
N ILE A 311 -21.07 8.66 5.38
CA ILE A 311 -21.83 7.39 5.44
C ILE A 311 -21.08 6.28 6.16
N GLY A 312 -19.81 6.53 6.55
CA GLY A 312 -18.94 5.61 7.23
C GLY A 312 -18.09 4.72 6.32
N PRO A 313 -16.92 4.26 6.82
CA PRO A 313 -15.93 3.55 6.03
C PRO A 313 -16.44 2.21 5.49
N ARG A 314 -17.24 1.46 6.26
CA ARG A 314 -17.81 0.19 5.81
C ARG A 314 -18.67 0.36 4.57
N ALA A 315 -19.59 1.34 4.57
CA ALA A 315 -20.46 1.60 3.43
C ALA A 315 -19.63 2.06 2.21
N THR A 316 -18.62 2.89 2.43
CA THR A 316 -17.72 3.37 1.37
C THR A 316 -16.95 2.21 0.72
N VAL A 317 -16.40 1.28 1.50
CA VAL A 317 -15.74 0.08 0.95
C VAL A 317 -16.73 -0.78 0.18
N LEU A 318 -17.93 -1.03 0.71
CA LEU A 318 -18.95 -1.83 0.03
C LEU A 318 -19.39 -1.21 -1.32
N ILE A 319 -19.56 0.11 -1.36
CA ILE A 319 -19.89 0.84 -2.61
C ILE A 319 -18.72 0.70 -3.60
N ALA A 320 -17.50 0.86 -3.14
CA ALA A 320 -16.31 0.72 -3.99
C ALA A 320 -16.19 -0.69 -4.57
N LEU A 321 -16.31 -1.72 -3.74
CA LEU A 321 -16.24 -3.12 -4.19
C LEU A 321 -17.39 -3.47 -5.17
N ALA A 322 -18.61 -3.01 -4.89
CA ALA A 322 -19.74 -3.23 -5.77
C ALA A 322 -19.57 -2.53 -7.14
N ALA A 323 -19.06 -1.29 -7.13
CA ALA A 323 -18.78 -0.56 -8.37
C ALA A 323 -17.67 -1.21 -9.19
N ILE A 324 -16.56 -1.63 -8.54
CA ILE A 324 -15.46 -2.35 -9.21
C ILE A 324 -15.96 -3.67 -9.80
N ALA A 325 -16.77 -4.43 -9.05
CA ALA A 325 -17.34 -5.69 -9.52
C ALA A 325 -18.31 -5.49 -10.70
N ALA A 326 -19.17 -4.47 -10.65
CA ALA A 326 -20.12 -4.16 -11.73
C ALA A 326 -19.40 -3.68 -13.01
N LEU A 327 -18.43 -2.76 -12.87
CA LEU A 327 -17.61 -2.29 -14.00
C LEU A 327 -16.74 -3.41 -14.54
N GLY A 328 -16.17 -4.25 -13.66
CA GLY A 328 -15.44 -5.45 -14.05
C GLY A 328 -16.31 -6.44 -14.82
N ALA A 329 -17.54 -6.69 -14.37
CA ALA A 329 -18.49 -7.53 -15.11
C ALA A 329 -18.85 -6.95 -16.50
N ALA A 330 -19.01 -5.62 -16.59
CA ALA A 330 -19.22 -4.96 -17.88
C ALA A 330 -18.00 -5.15 -18.81
N LEU A 331 -16.78 -5.05 -18.29
CA LEU A 331 -15.54 -5.27 -19.06
C LEU A 331 -15.44 -6.69 -19.64
N LEU A 332 -16.03 -7.71 -19.00
CA LEU A 332 -16.04 -9.07 -19.54
C LEU A 332 -16.93 -9.21 -20.80
N LEU A 333 -17.85 -8.27 -21.02
CA LEU A 333 -18.82 -8.28 -22.13
C LEU A 333 -18.39 -7.38 -23.30
N VAL A 334 -17.26 -6.68 -23.18
CA VAL A 334 -16.80 -5.69 -24.14
C VAL A 334 -15.77 -6.29 -25.10
N ASP A 335 -15.87 -5.94 -26.39
CA ASP A 335 -14.97 -6.37 -27.46
C ASP A 335 -14.17 -5.20 -28.07
N SER A 336 -14.52 -3.95 -27.79
CA SER A 336 -13.82 -2.80 -28.35
C SER A 336 -12.88 -2.12 -27.35
N LYS A 337 -11.72 -1.68 -27.83
CA LYS A 337 -10.74 -0.92 -27.04
C LYS A 337 -11.36 0.37 -26.43
N ALA A 338 -12.22 1.06 -27.19
CA ALA A 338 -12.87 2.29 -26.71
C ALA A 338 -13.81 2.04 -25.53
N LEU A 339 -14.60 0.96 -25.58
CA LEU A 339 -15.45 0.57 -24.44
C LEU A 339 -14.64 0.04 -23.26
N PHE A 340 -13.50 -0.64 -23.53
CA PHE A 340 -12.59 -1.02 -22.45
C PHE A 340 -12.13 0.21 -21.66
N TRP A 341 -11.67 1.27 -22.33
CA TRP A 341 -11.29 2.54 -21.68
C TRP A 341 -12.47 3.18 -20.94
N ALA A 342 -13.66 3.17 -21.55
CA ALA A 342 -14.87 3.75 -20.97
C ALA A 342 -15.32 3.09 -19.65
N PHE A 343 -15.03 1.81 -19.44
CA PHE A 343 -15.37 1.10 -18.19
C PHE A 343 -14.18 1.00 -17.23
N ALA A 344 -12.96 0.84 -17.74
CA ALA A 344 -11.78 0.66 -16.90
C ALA A 344 -11.38 1.95 -16.18
N LEU A 345 -11.46 3.13 -16.83
CA LEU A 345 -11.13 4.39 -16.17
C LEU A 345 -12.08 4.74 -15.01
N PRO A 346 -13.41 4.67 -15.15
CA PRO A 346 -14.31 4.84 -14.01
C PRO A 346 -14.09 3.82 -12.89
N MET A 347 -13.67 2.59 -13.20
CA MET A 347 -13.30 1.60 -12.19
C MET A 347 -12.14 2.09 -11.32
N GLY A 348 -11.17 2.80 -11.91
CA GLY A 348 -10.07 3.45 -11.19
C GLY A 348 -10.57 4.34 -10.05
N ILE A 349 -11.66 5.12 -10.27
CA ILE A 349 -12.23 6.02 -9.27
C ILE A 349 -12.58 5.30 -7.96
N PHE A 350 -12.90 4.01 -8.01
CA PHE A 350 -13.28 3.21 -6.84
C PHE A 350 -12.13 2.42 -6.22
N LEU A 351 -10.99 2.25 -6.93
CA LEU A 351 -9.82 1.56 -6.40
C LEU A 351 -9.19 2.30 -5.21
N GLY A 352 -9.03 3.62 -5.34
CA GLY A 352 -8.51 4.46 -4.26
C GLY A 352 -9.37 4.42 -3.00
N PRO A 353 -10.69 4.65 -3.10
CA PRO A 353 -11.62 4.52 -1.97
C PRO A 353 -11.63 3.15 -1.31
N ALA A 354 -11.55 2.05 -2.06
CA ALA A 354 -11.47 0.72 -1.48
C ALA A 354 -10.28 0.57 -0.52
N GLN A 355 -9.14 1.18 -0.85
CA GLN A 355 -7.92 1.16 -0.03
C GLN A 355 -7.98 2.18 1.12
N SER A 356 -8.32 3.43 0.82
CA SER A 356 -8.33 4.51 1.82
C SER A 356 -9.40 4.33 2.90
N ALA A 357 -10.60 3.87 2.51
CA ALA A 357 -11.66 3.58 3.47
C ALA A 357 -11.40 2.30 4.28
N SER A 358 -10.67 1.31 3.73
CA SER A 358 -10.19 0.16 4.52
C SER A 358 -9.22 0.59 5.63
N ARG A 359 -8.29 1.52 5.33
CA ARG A 359 -7.42 2.13 6.34
C ARG A 359 -8.22 2.93 7.39
N SER A 360 -9.21 3.69 6.96
CA SER A 360 -10.13 4.43 7.82
C SER A 360 -10.96 3.50 8.71
N LEU A 361 -11.47 2.40 8.15
CA LEU A 361 -12.22 1.38 8.90
C LEU A 361 -11.36 0.77 9.99
N MET A 362 -10.14 0.35 9.67
CA MET A 362 -9.20 -0.17 10.66
C MET A 362 -8.90 0.85 11.76
N ALA A 363 -8.69 2.11 11.40
CA ALA A 363 -8.44 3.18 12.36
C ALA A 363 -9.61 3.41 13.35
N ARG A 364 -10.85 3.12 12.92
CA ARG A 364 -12.06 3.30 13.75
C ARG A 364 -12.38 2.10 14.64
N ILE A 365 -12.03 0.87 14.20
CA ILE A 365 -12.37 -0.37 14.95
C ILE A 365 -11.21 -0.89 15.79
N ALA A 366 -9.99 -0.43 15.55
CA ALA A 366 -8.82 -0.84 16.33
C ALA A 366 -8.95 -0.38 17.78
N PRO A 367 -8.73 -1.27 18.77
CA PRO A 367 -8.73 -0.91 20.17
C PRO A 367 -7.58 0.06 20.47
N PRO A 368 -7.82 1.11 21.29
CA PRO A 368 -6.82 2.17 21.54
C PRO A 368 -5.48 1.66 22.10
N GLU A 369 -5.52 0.56 22.84
CA GLU A 369 -4.37 -0.08 23.47
C GLU A 369 -3.49 -0.92 22.51
N ALA A 370 -4.04 -1.33 21.36
CA ALA A 370 -3.38 -2.24 20.43
C ALA A 370 -3.46 -1.77 18.95
N VAL A 371 -3.45 -0.48 18.74
CA VAL A 371 -3.67 0.10 17.40
C VAL A 371 -2.59 -0.33 16.40
N THR A 372 -1.31 -0.30 16.79
CA THR A 372 -0.21 -0.63 15.88
C THR A 372 -0.14 -2.14 15.63
N GLU A 373 -0.43 -2.97 16.64
CA GLU A 373 -0.61 -4.41 16.47
C GLU A 373 -1.72 -4.72 15.45
N MET A 374 -2.87 -4.05 15.57
CA MET A 374 -4.00 -4.25 14.64
C MET A 374 -3.67 -3.80 13.22
N PHE A 375 -2.92 -2.72 13.02
CA PHE A 375 -2.42 -2.33 11.71
C PHE A 375 -1.36 -3.31 11.18
N GLY A 376 -0.60 -3.96 12.05
CA GLY A 376 0.26 -5.10 11.68
C GLY A 376 -0.55 -6.28 11.15
N LEU A 377 -1.63 -6.66 11.83
CA LEU A 377 -2.56 -7.69 11.37
C LEU A 377 -3.30 -7.29 10.08
N PHE A 378 -3.61 -6.01 9.92
CA PHE A 378 -4.18 -5.46 8.69
C PHE A 378 -3.21 -5.59 7.51
N ALA A 379 -1.94 -5.27 7.70
CA ALA A 379 -0.90 -5.49 6.68
C ALA A 379 -0.73 -7.00 6.37
N LEU A 380 -0.74 -7.86 7.39
CA LEU A 380 -0.72 -9.31 7.21
C LEU A 380 -1.91 -9.78 6.37
N SER A 381 -3.14 -9.34 6.69
CA SER A 381 -4.35 -9.77 5.96
C SER A 381 -4.33 -9.40 4.48
N GLY A 382 -3.74 -8.24 4.11
CA GLY A 382 -3.61 -7.83 2.72
C GLY A 382 -2.56 -8.59 1.91
N LYS A 383 -1.74 -9.44 2.58
CA LYS A 383 -0.59 -10.11 1.95
C LYS A 383 -0.60 -11.63 2.10
N ALA A 384 -1.24 -12.15 3.14
CA ALA A 384 -1.21 -13.58 3.47
C ALA A 384 -1.69 -14.48 2.33
N THR A 385 -2.63 -14.01 1.54
CA THR A 385 -3.25 -14.74 0.43
C THR A 385 -2.98 -14.12 -0.95
N ALA A 386 -2.12 -13.11 -1.05
CA ALA A 386 -1.91 -12.33 -2.27
C ALA A 386 -1.49 -13.17 -3.51
N PHE A 387 -1.05 -14.39 -3.29
CA PHE A 387 -0.77 -15.37 -4.35
C PHE A 387 -2.02 -16.12 -4.86
N MET A 388 -3.09 -16.19 -4.06
CA MET A 388 -4.25 -17.03 -4.38
C MET A 388 -5.05 -16.49 -5.57
N GLY A 389 -5.25 -15.20 -5.63
CA GLY A 389 -6.00 -14.56 -6.72
C GLY A 389 -5.35 -14.76 -8.09
N PRO A 390 -4.07 -14.40 -8.28
CA PRO A 390 -3.35 -14.68 -9.53
C PRO A 390 -3.28 -16.17 -9.87
N ALA A 391 -3.09 -17.05 -8.88
CA ALA A 391 -3.06 -18.50 -9.10
C ALA A 391 -4.43 -19.02 -9.57
N LEU A 392 -5.53 -18.59 -8.93
CA LEU A 392 -6.87 -18.99 -9.33
C LEU A 392 -7.24 -18.43 -10.72
N PHE A 393 -6.90 -17.17 -10.99
CA PHE A 393 -7.04 -16.58 -12.33
C PHE A 393 -6.33 -17.42 -13.39
N GLY A 394 -5.05 -17.76 -13.17
CA GLY A 394 -4.25 -18.54 -14.10
C GLY A 394 -4.83 -19.95 -14.31
N TRP A 395 -5.22 -20.62 -13.23
CA TRP A 395 -5.81 -21.96 -13.28
C TRP A 395 -7.15 -21.97 -14.03
N VAL A 396 -8.06 -21.05 -13.71
CA VAL A 396 -9.36 -20.94 -14.40
C VAL A 396 -9.20 -20.57 -15.87
N THR A 397 -8.26 -19.66 -16.19
CA THR A 397 -7.91 -19.31 -17.57
C THR A 397 -7.41 -20.53 -18.36
N ALA A 398 -6.52 -21.31 -17.74
CA ALA A 398 -5.97 -22.51 -18.38
C ALA A 398 -7.06 -23.58 -18.65
N LEU A 399 -7.97 -23.80 -17.69
CA LEU A 399 -9.07 -24.76 -17.84
C LEU A 399 -10.12 -24.34 -18.84
N SER A 400 -10.46 -23.06 -18.89
CA SER A 400 -11.53 -22.54 -19.76
C SER A 400 -11.04 -22.12 -21.16
N GLY A 401 -9.72 -21.96 -21.35
CA GLY A 401 -9.14 -21.37 -22.56
C GLY A 401 -9.48 -19.89 -22.72
N SER A 402 -9.98 -19.20 -21.69
CA SER A 402 -10.48 -17.83 -21.78
C SER A 402 -10.02 -16.95 -20.62
N GLN A 403 -9.31 -15.87 -20.92
CA GLN A 403 -8.93 -14.86 -19.92
C GLN A 403 -10.16 -14.16 -19.32
N ARG A 404 -11.26 -14.02 -20.06
CA ARG A 404 -12.53 -13.43 -19.54
C ARG A 404 -13.09 -14.27 -18.41
N VAL A 405 -13.11 -15.60 -18.60
CA VAL A 405 -13.56 -16.53 -17.55
C VAL A 405 -12.58 -16.47 -16.35
N GLY A 406 -11.29 -16.40 -16.59
CA GLY A 406 -10.30 -16.17 -15.53
C GLY A 406 -10.56 -14.90 -14.73
N LEU A 407 -10.82 -13.77 -15.40
CA LEU A 407 -11.11 -12.49 -14.73
C LEU A 407 -12.39 -12.49 -13.90
N SER A 408 -13.37 -13.36 -14.21
CA SER A 408 -14.56 -13.48 -13.37
C SER A 408 -14.24 -13.91 -11.92
N THR A 409 -13.10 -14.56 -11.70
CA THR A 409 -12.63 -14.90 -10.34
C THR A 409 -12.43 -13.68 -9.47
N ILE A 410 -11.98 -12.55 -10.06
CA ILE A 410 -11.82 -11.27 -9.34
C ILE A 410 -13.16 -10.80 -8.80
N ILE A 411 -14.22 -10.87 -9.63
CA ILE A 411 -15.57 -10.48 -9.23
C ILE A 411 -16.05 -11.34 -8.06
N VAL A 412 -15.75 -12.65 -8.09
CA VAL A 412 -16.07 -13.57 -6.99
C VAL A 412 -15.34 -13.18 -5.70
N PHE A 413 -14.03 -12.86 -5.75
CA PHE A 413 -13.29 -12.38 -4.59
C PHE A 413 -13.90 -11.10 -4.02
N LEU A 414 -14.24 -10.13 -4.87
CA LEU A 414 -14.86 -8.87 -4.45
C LEU A 414 -16.24 -9.11 -3.82
N ALA A 415 -17.07 -9.99 -4.41
CA ALA A 415 -18.40 -10.32 -3.90
C ALA A 415 -18.33 -11.04 -2.54
N ILE A 416 -17.44 -12.03 -2.39
CA ILE A 416 -17.24 -12.74 -1.13
C ILE A 416 -16.70 -11.78 -0.07
N GLY A 417 -15.70 -10.96 -0.41
CA GLY A 417 -15.15 -9.95 0.49
C GLY A 417 -16.21 -8.95 0.95
N ALA A 418 -17.06 -8.47 0.04
CA ALA A 418 -18.19 -7.59 0.37
C ALA A 418 -19.23 -8.27 1.28
N ALA A 419 -19.56 -9.53 1.01
CA ALA A 419 -20.49 -10.31 1.84
C ALA A 419 -19.95 -10.51 3.27
N LEU A 420 -18.65 -10.79 3.41
CA LEU A 420 -17.98 -10.92 4.71
C LEU A 420 -17.83 -9.57 5.44
N LEU A 421 -17.72 -8.47 4.70
CA LEU A 421 -17.67 -7.13 5.27
C LEU A 421 -19.03 -6.64 5.76
N TRP A 422 -20.12 -7.14 5.18
CA TRP A 422 -21.48 -6.68 5.46
C TRP A 422 -21.86 -6.72 6.96
N PRO A 423 -21.56 -7.78 7.76
CA PRO A 423 -21.92 -7.83 9.18
C PRO A 423 -20.97 -7.03 10.08
N VAL A 424 -19.88 -6.43 9.56
CA VAL A 424 -18.93 -5.65 10.36
C VAL A 424 -19.60 -4.39 10.89
N GLN A 425 -19.57 -4.20 12.21
CA GLN A 425 -20.11 -3.04 12.88
C GLN A 425 -18.98 -2.04 13.22
N VAL A 426 -19.22 -0.79 12.88
CA VAL A 426 -18.30 0.32 13.21
C VAL A 426 -18.88 1.06 14.39
N PRO A 427 -18.11 1.28 15.49
CA PRO A 427 -18.57 2.10 16.59
C PRO A 427 -18.98 3.49 16.09
N ARG A 428 -20.16 3.95 16.46
CA ARG A 428 -20.59 5.32 16.14
C ARG A 428 -19.74 6.31 16.90
N SER A 429 -19.25 7.33 16.23
CA SER A 429 -18.58 8.44 16.90
C SER A 429 -19.58 9.15 17.83
N PRO A 430 -19.20 9.52 19.06
CA PRO A 430 -20.06 10.36 19.91
C PRO A 430 -20.39 11.65 19.15
N GLY A 431 -21.66 11.92 18.88
CA GLY A 431 -22.15 13.13 18.18
C GLY A 431 -22.79 12.92 16.80
N GLN A 432 -23.01 11.68 16.35
CA GLN A 432 -23.82 11.33 15.17
C GLN A 432 -25.13 10.64 15.62
N GLY A 433 -25.90 11.32 16.40
CA GLY A 433 -27.26 10.93 16.81
C GLY A 433 -28.20 12.07 16.57
#